data_dfcb9be37cb197206d5c5e1ea7078039
#
_entry.id   dfcb9be37cb197206d5c5e1ea7078039
#
_cell.length_a   1.000
_cell.length_b   1.000
_cell.length_c   1.000
_cell.angle_alpha   90.00
_cell.angle_beta   90.00
_cell.angle_gamma   90.00
#
_symmetry.space_group_name_H-M   'P 1'
#
loop_
_entity.id
_entity.type
_entity.pdbx_description
1 polymer ?
#
loop_
_entity_poly.entity_id
_entity_poly.type
_entity_poly.pdbx_seq_one_letter_code
_entity_poly.pdbx_strand_id
1 'polypeptide(L)'
;MTLNPQRVRASSTTAHGWLDVGRCEDFLVHEARLLDEARFDEWLALFTEDARYWVPSEPGQASPHDTVSLMYDDRRLLETRVRRLASPRIYSQEPRSRTSRIVTNVSLADAGPDGGSVVRSKFVLIECRREQQRLFAGTYFHRLAVRDGAIRIAMKRVDLVNCDAPMDGLVIPF
;
A
#
# COMPACT_ATOMS: atom_id res chain seq x y z
N MET A 1 -32.05 -29.98 -10.15
CA MET A 1 -31.21 -28.84 -10.58
C MET A 1 -29.95 -28.89 -9.71
N THR A 2 -28.92 -29.57 -10.22
CA THR A 2 -27.74 -29.98 -9.47
C THR A 2 -26.63 -28.97 -9.71
N LEU A 3 -26.24 -28.22 -8.67
CA LEU A 3 -25.12 -27.29 -8.73
C LEU A 3 -23.81 -28.09 -8.77
N ASN A 4 -23.04 -27.92 -9.83
CA ASN A 4 -21.72 -28.53 -10.01
C ASN A 4 -20.65 -27.65 -9.35
N PRO A 5 -19.95 -28.12 -8.29
CA PRO A 5 -18.98 -27.32 -7.53
C PRO A 5 -17.52 -27.52 -7.97
N GLN A 6 -17.27 -27.79 -9.24
CA GLN A 6 -15.89 -27.93 -9.72
C GLN A 6 -15.56 -26.88 -10.78
N ARG A 7 -15.31 -25.62 -10.39
CA ARG A 7 -14.34 -24.79 -11.08
C ARG A 7 -13.05 -24.82 -10.28
N VAL A 8 -12.22 -25.77 -10.65
CA VAL A 8 -10.81 -25.81 -10.32
C VAL A 8 -10.19 -24.45 -10.67
N ARG A 9 -9.59 -23.81 -9.67
CA ARG A 9 -8.73 -22.64 -9.91
C ARG A 9 -7.66 -23.05 -10.89
N ALA A 10 -7.72 -22.55 -12.12
CA ALA A 10 -6.63 -22.64 -13.06
C ALA A 10 -5.46 -21.84 -12.45
N SER A 11 -4.43 -22.52 -12.02
CA SER A 11 -3.15 -21.92 -11.69
C SER A 11 -2.56 -21.34 -12.99
N SER A 12 -2.72 -20.06 -13.20
CA SER A 12 -1.97 -19.34 -14.22
C SER A 12 -0.52 -19.26 -13.74
N THR A 13 0.27 -20.24 -14.10
CA THR A 13 1.73 -20.20 -14.00
C THR A 13 2.22 -19.23 -15.06
N THR A 14 2.27 -17.95 -14.71
CA THR A 14 2.95 -16.94 -15.51
C THR A 14 4.44 -16.99 -15.24
N ALA A 15 5.25 -16.59 -16.20
CA ALA A 15 6.70 -16.76 -16.33
C ALA A 15 7.59 -16.09 -15.24
N HIS A 16 7.05 -15.77 -14.08
CA HIS A 16 7.77 -15.26 -12.91
C HIS A 16 7.50 -16.18 -11.72
N GLY A 17 8.11 -17.36 -11.73
CA GLY A 17 7.95 -18.43 -10.75
C GLY A 17 8.27 -18.09 -9.27
N TRP A 18 8.33 -16.82 -8.90
CA TRP A 18 8.65 -16.34 -7.56
C TRP A 18 7.49 -15.64 -6.82
N LEU A 19 6.51 -15.11 -7.55
CA LEU A 19 5.38 -14.38 -6.94
C LEU A 19 4.08 -15.14 -7.18
N ASP A 20 3.65 -15.91 -6.20
CA ASP A 20 2.29 -16.43 -6.11
C ASP A 20 1.44 -15.55 -5.16
N VAL A 21 0.12 -15.77 -5.16
CA VAL A 21 -0.82 -14.99 -4.34
C VAL A 21 -0.51 -15.12 -2.84
N GLY A 22 -0.11 -16.32 -2.38
CA GLY A 22 0.19 -16.55 -0.97
C GLY A 22 1.39 -15.73 -0.50
N ARG A 23 2.48 -15.74 -1.26
CA ARG A 23 3.66 -14.91 -0.96
C ARG A 23 3.37 -13.43 -1.01
N CYS A 24 2.52 -13.00 -1.94
CA CYS A 24 2.08 -11.60 -1.99
C CYS A 24 1.26 -11.24 -0.77
N GLU A 25 0.34 -12.11 -0.34
CA GLU A 25 -0.49 -11.90 0.85
C GLU A 25 0.38 -11.81 2.12
N ASP A 26 1.31 -12.74 2.31
CA ASP A 26 2.27 -12.72 3.43
C ASP A 26 3.08 -11.42 3.44
N PHE A 27 3.54 -10.97 2.28
CA PHE A 27 4.29 -9.72 2.15
C PHE A 27 3.44 -8.50 2.51
N LEU A 28 2.20 -8.41 2.05
CA LEU A 28 1.30 -7.29 2.36
C LEU A 28 0.89 -7.28 3.85
N VAL A 29 0.70 -8.45 4.46
CA VAL A 29 0.45 -8.58 5.90
C VAL A 29 1.68 -8.13 6.69
N HIS A 30 2.88 -8.48 6.25
CA HIS A 30 4.12 -8.02 6.85
C HIS A 30 4.27 -6.49 6.74
N GLU A 31 4.02 -5.91 5.58
CA GLU A 31 4.00 -4.44 5.37
C GLU A 31 3.05 -3.75 6.34
N ALA A 32 1.80 -4.24 6.42
CA ALA A 32 0.78 -3.70 7.32
C ALA A 32 1.23 -3.74 8.79
N ARG A 33 1.85 -4.85 9.22
CA ARG A 33 2.39 -4.99 10.57
C ARG A 33 3.48 -3.97 10.86
N LEU A 34 4.44 -3.77 9.97
CA LEU A 34 5.50 -2.78 10.13
C LEU A 34 4.94 -1.37 10.35
N LEU A 35 3.91 -1.01 9.59
CA LEU A 35 3.23 0.28 9.71
C LEU A 35 2.48 0.42 11.03
N ASP A 36 1.77 -0.63 11.48
CA ASP A 36 1.00 -0.62 12.73
C ASP A 36 1.90 -0.63 13.98
N GLU A 37 3.06 -1.28 13.89
CA GLU A 37 4.09 -1.28 14.92
C GLU A 37 5.00 -0.03 14.89
N ALA A 38 4.73 0.92 13.97
CA ALA A 38 5.54 2.13 13.75
C ALA A 38 7.02 1.84 13.43
N ARG A 39 7.31 0.71 12.80
CA ARG A 39 8.64 0.28 12.33
C ARG A 39 8.91 0.88 10.94
N PHE A 40 8.90 2.20 10.89
CA PHE A 40 8.89 2.93 9.62
C PHE A 40 10.19 2.80 8.82
N ASP A 41 11.34 2.63 9.47
CA ASP A 41 12.62 2.43 8.77
C ASP A 41 12.63 1.06 8.07
N GLU A 42 12.08 0.02 8.71
CA GLU A 42 11.96 -1.31 8.11
C GLU A 42 10.90 -1.33 7.00
N TRP A 43 9.80 -0.58 7.17
CA TRP A 43 8.83 -0.38 6.11
C TRP A 43 9.46 0.31 4.90
N LEU A 44 10.24 1.38 5.12
CA LEU A 44 10.96 2.06 4.05
C LEU A 44 11.94 1.14 3.31
N ALA A 45 12.58 0.21 4.03
CA ALA A 45 13.49 -0.76 3.43
C ALA A 45 12.80 -1.77 2.49
N LEU A 46 11.46 -1.89 2.52
CA LEU A 46 10.70 -2.70 1.56
C LEU A 46 10.69 -2.09 0.15
N PHE A 47 10.95 -0.80 0.00
CA PHE A 47 10.88 -0.11 -1.28
C PHE A 47 12.19 -0.19 -2.06
N THR A 48 12.09 -0.24 -3.39
CA THR A 48 13.26 -0.07 -4.27
C THR A 48 13.76 1.37 -4.27
N GLU A 49 14.99 1.60 -4.75
CA GLU A 49 15.58 2.95 -4.82
C GLU A 49 14.81 3.89 -5.76
N ASP A 50 14.23 3.36 -6.81
CA ASP A 50 13.43 4.06 -7.81
C ASP A 50 11.92 4.06 -7.52
N ALA A 51 11.52 3.62 -6.32
CA ALA A 51 10.13 3.44 -5.95
C ALA A 51 9.30 4.73 -6.03
N ARG A 52 8.00 4.54 -6.21
CA ARG A 52 6.98 5.58 -6.13
C ARG A 52 5.88 5.19 -5.15
N TYR A 53 5.44 6.16 -4.35
CA TYR A 53 4.30 6.04 -3.47
C TYR A 53 3.26 7.08 -3.88
N TRP A 54 2.07 6.63 -4.26
CA TRP A 54 1.05 7.48 -4.85
C TRP A 54 -0.31 7.31 -4.20
N VAL A 55 -0.90 8.42 -3.76
CA VAL A 55 -2.29 8.52 -3.29
C VAL A 55 -3.00 9.54 -4.17
N PRO A 56 -3.83 9.14 -5.13
CA PRO A 56 -4.63 10.02 -5.95
C PRO A 56 -5.56 10.92 -5.13
N SER A 57 -5.91 12.10 -5.66
CA SER A 57 -6.92 13.00 -5.08
C SER A 57 -8.28 12.90 -5.76
N GLU A 58 -8.37 12.14 -6.87
CA GLU A 58 -9.60 11.98 -7.64
C GLU A 58 -9.86 10.50 -7.94
N PRO A 59 -11.13 10.05 -7.91
CA PRO A 59 -11.49 8.70 -8.33
C PRO A 59 -11.05 8.44 -9.76
N GLY A 60 -10.32 7.34 -9.97
CA GLY A 60 -9.90 6.94 -11.33
C GLY A 60 -8.78 7.77 -11.94
N GLN A 61 -8.11 8.65 -11.19
CA GLN A 61 -6.96 9.42 -11.69
C GLN A 61 -5.96 8.48 -12.39
N ALA A 62 -5.74 8.68 -13.67
CA ALA A 62 -4.96 7.76 -14.50
C ALA A 62 -3.44 7.99 -14.32
N SER A 63 -3.02 9.25 -14.15
CA SER A 63 -1.62 9.63 -14.00
C SER A 63 -1.45 10.62 -12.84
N PRO A 64 -0.34 10.54 -12.09
CA PRO A 64 -0.01 11.53 -11.06
C PRO A 64 0.30 12.92 -11.63
N HIS A 65 0.41 13.04 -12.96
CA HIS A 65 0.70 14.27 -13.67
C HIS A 65 -0.54 14.96 -14.25
N ASP A 66 -1.73 14.29 -14.18
CA ASP A 66 -2.98 14.84 -14.72
C ASP A 66 -3.54 15.95 -13.82
N THR A 67 -3.42 15.76 -12.51
CA THR A 67 -3.86 16.70 -11.47
C THR A 67 -3.02 16.53 -10.20
N VAL A 68 -3.22 17.41 -9.22
CA VAL A 68 -2.56 17.30 -7.91
C VAL A 68 -2.97 15.99 -7.24
N SER A 69 -2.01 15.31 -6.63
CA SER A 69 -2.26 14.11 -5.83
C SER A 69 -2.25 14.43 -4.34
N LEU A 70 -2.92 13.63 -3.51
CA LEU A 70 -2.81 13.73 -2.05
C LEU A 70 -1.37 13.44 -1.61
N MET A 71 -0.73 12.45 -2.25
CA MET A 71 0.69 12.13 -2.08
C MET A 71 1.23 11.61 -3.41
N TYR A 72 2.42 12.08 -3.80
CA TYR A 72 3.20 11.50 -4.88
C TYR A 72 4.67 11.62 -4.53
N ASP A 73 5.17 10.60 -3.84
CA ASP A 73 6.50 10.62 -3.24
C ASP A 73 7.43 9.67 -4.03
N ASP A 74 8.62 10.14 -4.33
CA ASP A 74 9.76 9.28 -4.66
C ASP A 74 10.41 8.73 -3.38
N ARG A 75 11.43 7.91 -3.53
CA ARG A 75 12.16 7.32 -2.41
C ARG A 75 12.69 8.38 -1.44
N ARG A 76 13.21 9.49 -1.93
CA ARG A 76 13.77 10.59 -1.10
C ARG A 76 12.69 11.30 -0.29
N LEU A 77 11.52 11.53 -0.88
CA LEU A 77 10.39 12.11 -0.16
C LEU A 77 9.83 11.13 0.89
N LEU A 78 9.76 9.83 0.57
CA LEU A 78 9.40 8.80 1.56
C LEU A 78 10.36 8.80 2.76
N GLU A 79 11.67 8.87 2.52
CA GLU A 79 12.67 8.97 3.60
C GLU A 79 12.47 10.21 4.47
N THR A 80 12.12 11.31 3.85
CA THR A 80 11.83 12.55 4.57
C THR A 80 10.57 12.41 5.41
N ARG A 81 9.54 11.75 4.88
CA ARG A 81 8.30 11.45 5.60
C ARG A 81 8.56 10.54 6.79
N VAL A 82 9.31 9.44 6.59
CA VAL A 82 9.69 8.51 7.66
C VAL A 82 10.47 9.21 8.77
N ARG A 83 11.47 10.03 8.42
CA ARG A 83 12.22 10.83 9.41
C ARG A 83 11.32 11.76 10.23
N ARG A 84 10.30 12.35 9.60
CA ARG A 84 9.32 13.15 10.32
C ARG A 84 8.48 12.31 11.28
N LEU A 85 8.00 11.14 10.84
CA LEU A 85 7.22 10.22 11.69
C LEU A 85 8.02 9.70 12.89
N ALA A 86 9.31 9.46 12.73
CA ALA A 86 10.20 8.99 13.79
C ALA A 86 10.62 10.10 14.77
N SER A 87 10.52 11.38 14.39
CA SER A 87 11.01 12.49 15.21
C SER A 87 10.16 12.73 16.45
N PRO A 88 10.73 12.75 17.66
CA PRO A 88 10.01 13.04 18.90
C PRO A 88 9.57 14.51 19.02
N ARG A 89 10.05 15.40 18.15
CA ARG A 89 9.80 16.85 18.22
C ARG A 89 8.68 17.34 17.29
N ILE A 90 7.94 16.44 16.67
CA ILE A 90 6.85 16.84 15.78
C ILE A 90 5.56 16.99 16.56
N TYR A 91 5.24 18.23 16.95
CA TYR A 91 3.99 18.61 17.61
C TYR A 91 2.73 18.16 16.85
N SER A 92 2.80 18.00 15.53
CA SER A 92 1.68 17.51 14.72
C SER A 92 1.34 16.04 15.00
N GLN A 93 2.20 15.29 15.72
CA GLN A 93 2.02 13.88 16.09
C GLN A 93 2.03 13.64 17.62
N GLU A 94 1.78 14.63 18.43
CA GLU A 94 1.54 14.43 19.86
C GLU A 94 0.03 14.47 20.17
N PRO A 95 -0.54 13.41 20.74
CA PRO A 95 0.03 12.06 20.86
C PRO A 95 0.18 11.37 19.48
N ARG A 96 1.06 10.36 19.41
CA ARG A 96 1.23 9.57 18.17
C ARG A 96 -0.07 8.84 17.79
N SER A 97 -0.34 8.78 16.51
CA SER A 97 -1.41 7.93 15.98
C SER A 97 -1.13 6.46 16.27
N ARG A 98 -2.15 5.75 16.72
CA ARG A 98 -2.17 4.28 16.77
C ARG A 98 -3.00 3.80 15.60
N THR A 99 -2.53 2.80 14.90
CA THR A 99 -3.19 2.30 13.69
C THR A 99 -3.41 0.80 13.77
N SER A 100 -4.41 0.34 13.05
CA SER A 100 -4.66 -1.07 12.80
C SER A 100 -5.14 -1.25 11.36
N ARG A 101 -4.48 -2.13 10.60
CA ARG A 101 -4.78 -2.41 9.20
C ARG A 101 -5.32 -3.81 9.01
N ILE A 102 -6.34 -3.91 8.17
CA ILE A 102 -6.83 -5.16 7.62
C ILE A 102 -6.57 -5.12 6.13
N VAL A 103 -5.81 -6.08 5.62
CA VAL A 103 -5.56 -6.28 4.19
C VAL A 103 -6.25 -7.57 3.76
N THR A 104 -7.00 -7.51 2.67
CA THR A 104 -7.80 -8.65 2.20
C THR A 104 -8.01 -8.61 0.69
N ASN A 105 -8.64 -9.65 0.14
CA ASN A 105 -8.96 -9.75 -1.29
C ASN A 105 -7.72 -9.59 -2.17
N VAL A 106 -6.62 -10.20 -1.76
CA VAL A 106 -5.36 -10.16 -2.49
C VAL A 106 -5.49 -10.94 -3.79
N SER A 107 -5.10 -10.32 -4.88
CA SER A 107 -5.11 -10.93 -6.22
C SER A 107 -3.96 -10.40 -7.05
N LEU A 108 -3.44 -11.23 -7.94
CA LEU A 108 -2.53 -10.80 -8.99
C LEU A 108 -3.36 -10.18 -10.11
N ALA A 109 -3.09 -8.94 -10.44
CA ALA A 109 -3.60 -8.29 -11.64
C ALA A 109 -2.63 -8.57 -12.81
N ASP A 110 -3.13 -8.44 -14.03
CA ASP A 110 -2.28 -8.61 -15.21
C ASP A 110 -1.06 -7.68 -15.14
N ALA A 111 0.07 -8.22 -15.59
CA ALA A 111 1.31 -7.47 -15.64
C ALA A 111 1.11 -6.21 -16.48
N GLY A 112 1.53 -5.07 -15.96
CA GLY A 112 1.61 -3.84 -16.74
C GLY A 112 2.57 -4.00 -17.92
N PRO A 113 2.62 -3.03 -18.85
CA PRO A 113 3.44 -3.10 -20.06
C PRO A 113 4.92 -3.42 -19.80
N ASP A 114 5.41 -3.18 -18.59
CA ASP A 114 6.79 -3.42 -18.17
C ASP A 114 7.02 -4.83 -17.59
N GLY A 115 6.04 -5.73 -17.67
CA GLY A 115 6.16 -7.13 -17.23
C GLY A 115 6.24 -7.36 -15.72
N GLY A 116 6.11 -6.33 -14.89
CA GLY A 116 6.10 -6.44 -13.43
C GLY A 116 4.76 -6.96 -12.90
N SER A 117 4.78 -7.80 -11.87
CA SER A 117 3.54 -8.27 -11.23
C SER A 117 2.88 -7.15 -10.43
N VAL A 118 1.60 -6.87 -10.74
CA VAL A 118 0.77 -5.95 -9.98
C VAL A 118 -0.12 -6.76 -9.03
N VAL A 119 -0.01 -6.48 -7.76
CA VAL A 119 -0.86 -7.07 -6.72
C VAL A 119 -1.93 -6.06 -6.35
N ARG A 120 -3.17 -6.48 -6.44
CA ARG A 120 -4.32 -5.70 -6.00
C ARG A 120 -4.88 -6.28 -4.72
N SER A 121 -5.17 -5.42 -3.74
CA SER A 121 -5.82 -5.83 -2.50
C SER A 121 -6.80 -4.75 -2.01
N LYS A 122 -7.71 -5.13 -1.12
CA LYS A 122 -8.53 -4.20 -0.36
C LYS A 122 -7.92 -3.96 1.00
N PHE A 123 -8.15 -2.77 1.54
CA PHE A 123 -7.74 -2.47 2.91
C PHE A 123 -8.78 -1.68 3.69
N VAL A 124 -8.72 -1.85 4.99
CA VAL A 124 -9.33 -0.97 5.98
C VAL A 124 -8.23 -0.56 6.96
N LEU A 125 -8.12 0.72 7.22
CA LEU A 125 -7.19 1.31 8.18
C LEU A 125 -7.98 2.08 9.21
N ILE A 126 -7.80 1.72 10.45
CA ILE A 126 -8.32 2.44 11.61
C ILE A 126 -7.16 3.22 12.22
N GLU A 127 -7.34 4.52 12.39
CA GLU A 127 -6.42 5.38 13.11
C GLU A 127 -7.10 5.93 14.36
N CYS A 128 -6.45 5.85 15.48
CA CYS A 128 -6.89 6.47 16.73
C CYS A 128 -5.87 7.51 17.19
N ARG A 129 -6.32 8.76 17.36
CA ARG A 129 -5.50 9.86 17.86
C ARG A 129 -6.36 10.87 18.62
N ARG A 130 -5.89 11.34 19.77
CA ARG A 130 -6.62 12.32 20.62
C ARG A 130 -8.08 11.93 20.86
N GLU A 131 -8.30 10.66 21.20
CA GLU A 131 -9.64 10.09 21.44
C GLU A 131 -10.58 10.06 20.22
N GLN A 132 -10.09 10.52 19.07
CA GLN A 132 -10.82 10.44 17.81
C GLN A 132 -10.35 9.22 17.01
N GLN A 133 -11.30 8.51 16.46
CA GLN A 133 -11.07 7.40 15.56
C GLN A 133 -11.44 7.82 14.14
N ARG A 134 -10.51 7.60 13.20
CA ARG A 134 -10.73 7.79 11.78
C ARG A 134 -10.65 6.45 11.08
N LEU A 135 -11.47 6.28 10.08
CA LEU A 135 -11.50 5.07 9.25
C LEU A 135 -11.17 5.46 7.82
N PHE A 136 -10.22 4.75 7.23
CA PHE A 136 -9.88 4.84 5.83
C PHE A 136 -10.05 3.47 5.19
N ALA A 137 -10.56 3.44 3.97
CA ALA A 137 -10.70 2.21 3.21
C ALA A 137 -10.42 2.47 1.73
N GLY A 138 -10.03 1.42 1.03
CA GLY A 138 -9.73 1.57 -0.38
C GLY A 138 -9.14 0.35 -1.04
N THR A 139 -8.39 0.61 -2.09
CA THR A 139 -7.69 -0.40 -2.86
C THR A 139 -6.21 -0.07 -2.91
N TYR A 140 -5.38 -1.06 -2.57
CA TYR A 140 -3.94 -1.01 -2.84
C TYR A 140 -3.63 -1.63 -4.19
N PHE A 141 -2.70 -1.02 -4.90
CA PHE A 141 -2.02 -1.59 -6.06
C PHE A 141 -0.52 -1.53 -5.77
N HIS A 142 0.10 -2.70 -5.67
CA HIS A 142 1.53 -2.84 -5.48
C HIS A 142 2.17 -3.39 -6.74
N ARG A 143 3.11 -2.66 -7.33
CA ARG A 143 4.04 -3.25 -8.28
C ARG A 143 5.19 -3.82 -7.48
N LEU A 144 5.27 -5.13 -7.45
CA LEU A 144 6.30 -5.84 -6.71
C LEU A 144 7.43 -6.26 -7.66
N ALA A 145 8.65 -6.18 -7.18
CA ALA A 145 9.86 -6.65 -7.85
C ALA A 145 10.61 -7.62 -6.93
N VAL A 146 11.31 -8.58 -7.51
CA VAL A 146 12.25 -9.42 -6.77
C VAL A 146 13.65 -8.87 -6.97
N ARG A 147 14.33 -8.53 -5.88
CA ARG A 147 15.69 -8.02 -5.85
C ARG A 147 16.47 -8.80 -4.79
N ASP A 148 17.58 -9.39 -5.18
CA ASP A 148 18.46 -10.18 -4.30
C ASP A 148 17.70 -11.27 -3.52
N GLY A 149 16.75 -11.95 -4.18
CA GLY A 149 15.92 -13.00 -3.58
C GLY A 149 14.84 -12.50 -2.61
N ALA A 150 14.62 -11.19 -2.49
CA ALA A 150 13.60 -10.60 -1.64
C ALA A 150 12.56 -9.81 -2.46
N ILE A 151 11.31 -9.81 -1.97
CA ILE A 151 10.23 -8.99 -2.55
C ILE A 151 10.47 -7.54 -2.15
N ARG A 152 10.33 -6.62 -3.11
CA ARG A 152 10.43 -5.17 -2.93
C ARG A 152 9.27 -4.47 -3.61
N ILE A 153 8.90 -3.29 -3.10
CA ILE A 153 7.87 -2.42 -3.66
C ILE A 153 8.52 -1.45 -4.63
N ALA A 154 8.26 -1.62 -5.93
CA ALA A 154 8.66 -0.65 -6.95
C ALA A 154 7.63 0.48 -7.07
N MET A 155 6.34 0.21 -6.80
CA MET A 155 5.30 1.23 -6.74
C MET A 155 4.21 0.78 -5.78
N LYS A 156 3.73 1.69 -4.94
CA LYS A 156 2.51 1.54 -4.15
C LYS A 156 1.55 2.67 -4.50
N ARG A 157 0.39 2.30 -5.05
CA ARG A 157 -0.74 3.21 -5.27
C ARG A 157 -1.84 2.88 -4.28
N VAL A 158 -2.44 3.92 -3.69
CA VAL A 158 -3.49 3.83 -2.68
C VAL A 158 -4.71 4.60 -3.14
N ASP A 159 -5.70 3.90 -3.65
CA ASP A 159 -6.98 4.50 -4.06
C ASP A 159 -7.93 4.51 -2.87
N LEU A 160 -8.06 5.65 -2.21
CA LEU A 160 -9.02 5.84 -1.12
C LEU A 160 -10.46 5.95 -1.67
N VAL A 161 -11.42 5.41 -0.92
CA VAL A 161 -12.85 5.49 -1.27
C VAL A 161 -13.33 6.93 -1.31
N ASN A 162 -12.74 7.78 -0.48
CA ASN A 162 -13.10 9.20 -0.28
C ASN A 162 -11.95 10.14 -0.62
N CYS A 163 -11.17 9.84 -1.66
CA CYS A 163 -9.98 10.62 -2.03
C CYS A 163 -10.30 12.08 -2.40
N ASP A 164 -11.52 12.36 -2.84
CA ASP A 164 -12.06 13.66 -3.25
C ASP A 164 -12.80 14.40 -2.12
N ALA A 165 -12.96 13.77 -0.97
CA ALA A 165 -13.60 14.42 0.18
C ALA A 165 -12.61 15.31 0.96
N PRO A 166 -13.09 16.35 1.66
CA PRO A 166 -12.25 17.10 2.60
C PRO A 166 -11.66 16.14 3.64
N MET A 167 -10.35 16.10 3.73
CA MET A 167 -9.63 15.30 4.70
C MET A 167 -8.77 16.20 5.58
N ASP A 168 -8.92 16.07 6.89
CA ASP A 168 -7.95 16.62 7.82
C ASP A 168 -6.57 16.00 7.55
N GLY A 169 -5.51 16.76 7.81
CA GLY A 169 -4.14 16.42 7.40
C GLY A 169 -3.78 14.94 7.51
N LEU A 170 -3.42 14.34 6.40
CA LEU A 170 -2.93 12.97 6.31
C LEU A 170 -1.48 12.93 6.76
N VAL A 171 -1.24 12.39 7.94
CA VAL A 171 0.11 12.32 8.53
C VAL A 171 0.67 10.90 8.48
N ILE A 172 -0.22 9.90 8.57
CA ILE A 172 0.16 8.48 8.53
C ILE A 172 0.30 7.98 7.09
N PRO A 173 1.23 7.06 6.82
CA PRO A 173 1.24 6.31 5.57
C PRO A 173 0.09 5.28 5.53
N PHE A 174 -0.38 4.97 4.34
CA PHE A 174 -1.40 3.96 4.11
C PHE A 174 -0.78 2.60 3.82
#